data_0158b602925fd7117770bf649850978c
#
_entry.id   0158b602925fd7117770bf649850978c
#
_cell.length_a   1.000
_cell.length_b   1.000
_cell.length_c   1.000
_cell.angle_alpha   90.00
_cell.angle_beta   90.00
_cell.angle_gamma   90.00
#
_symmetry.space_group_name_H-M   'P 1'
#
loop_
_entity.id
_entity.type
_entity.pdbx_description
1 polymer ?
#
loop_
_entity_poly.entity_id
_entity_poly.type
_entity_poly.pdbx_seq_one_letter_code
_entity_poly.pdbx_strand_id
1 'polypeptide(L)'
;MIKHFMLGAVALYALASCTAESPIDTQSPHPLTAQNVDSPISLDYDPAHFATPDTKSENLMSFGTVNGTAAANKILLAMDPKVALTLSDYPELTTEQFEEIKAKATEITQGAKNQTEALRRIHDYLTKNIQYDKDGKGAELAGGQDANSPYLVFSNKLCVCQGYANLLRVMAISQGIPSVSLNGNLFGGKGTYYYGGHAWAAALADGKWVIEDPTNGNFYPMNPANAYAADLQTTWISPAVFEKDGFVLDFHEVHLNVAEVKSQDPILTVPYSYEYDAKRHKSFRITSFNPHKMLPDAVKQIYLGDNIVSLGQGLVGLSRFGNQVEAVHVSPNNKKLCSEDGAVYRCHPKNKERVIDELIYVPTQKKSLKLLPLPRLEKNTVVGCAELEEVYILPGTKVLEAYAFERCPKLRKVYLPEDCKVEEGAFAERSKEVELVRGDFTGIRRVRR
;
A
#
# COMPACT_ATOMS: atom_id res chain seq x y z
N MET A 1 9.25 0.72 -40.58
CA MET A 1 7.77 0.78 -40.66
C MET A 1 7.24 0.10 -39.42
N ILE A 2 7.05 0.87 -38.35
CA ILE A 2 6.51 0.38 -37.07
C ILE A 2 5.12 0.98 -36.95
N LYS A 3 4.11 0.14 -37.15
CA LYS A 3 2.71 0.51 -36.95
C LYS A 3 2.23 -0.01 -35.58
N HIS A 4 1.72 0.92 -34.81
CA HIS A 4 0.66 0.80 -33.79
C HIS A 4 0.53 -0.53 -33.06
N PHE A 5 0.81 -0.52 -31.76
CA PHE A 5 0.26 -1.50 -30.83
C PHE A 5 -0.73 -0.80 -29.88
N MET A 6 -1.99 -1.16 -30.07
CA MET A 6 -3.07 -0.83 -29.16
C MET A 6 -3.10 -1.78 -27.96
N LEU A 7 -3.49 -1.20 -26.85
CA LEU A 7 -3.99 -1.71 -25.60
C LEU A 7 -4.57 -3.14 -25.65
N GLY A 8 -4.02 -4.02 -24.85
CA GLY A 8 -4.68 -5.23 -24.36
C GLY A 8 -4.79 -5.14 -22.83
N ALA A 9 -5.96 -5.42 -22.32
CA ALA A 9 -6.38 -5.21 -20.94
C ALA A 9 -5.45 -5.89 -19.93
N VAL A 10 -4.76 -5.09 -19.15
CA VAL A 10 -4.15 -5.50 -17.89
C VAL A 10 -5.23 -5.35 -16.83
N ALA A 11 -5.46 -6.39 -16.04
CA ALA A 11 -6.37 -6.35 -14.90
C ALA A 11 -6.02 -5.13 -14.05
N LEU A 12 -7.00 -4.24 -13.90
CA LEU A 12 -6.87 -2.97 -13.21
C LEU A 12 -6.60 -3.19 -11.72
N TYR A 13 -5.35 -3.05 -11.33
CA TYR A 13 -5.08 -2.30 -10.12
C TYR A 13 -4.85 -0.86 -10.57
N ALA A 14 -5.90 -0.06 -10.46
CA ALA A 14 -5.92 1.31 -10.90
C ALA A 14 -4.89 2.13 -10.13
N LEU A 15 -3.79 2.45 -10.79
CA LEU A 15 -2.98 3.60 -10.46
C LEU A 15 -3.76 4.82 -10.99
N ALA A 16 -4.57 5.43 -10.17
CA ALA A 16 -5.07 6.76 -10.43
C ALA A 16 -3.91 7.75 -10.22
N SER A 17 -3.22 8.07 -11.31
CA SER A 17 -2.35 9.24 -11.36
C SER A 17 -3.21 10.49 -11.29
N CYS A 18 -2.94 11.35 -10.31
CA CYS A 18 -3.45 12.72 -10.27
C CYS A 18 -3.03 13.45 -11.55
N THR A 19 -3.99 13.76 -12.40
CA THR A 19 -3.83 14.78 -13.43
C THR A 19 -5.10 15.61 -13.47
N ALA A 20 -4.88 16.91 -13.56
CA ALA A 20 -5.76 18.01 -13.85
C ALA A 20 -6.11 18.86 -12.62
N GLU A 21 -5.27 19.86 -12.41
CA GLU A 21 -5.61 21.08 -11.71
C GLU A 21 -6.66 21.82 -12.52
N SER A 22 -7.84 21.97 -11.94
CA SER A 22 -8.75 23.05 -12.31
C SER A 22 -8.34 24.30 -11.56
N PRO A 23 -8.35 25.50 -12.14
CA PRO A 23 -7.96 26.70 -11.45
C PRO A 23 -8.94 26.99 -10.33
N ILE A 24 -8.47 26.88 -9.10
CA ILE A 24 -9.21 27.27 -7.89
C ILE A 24 -9.06 28.79 -7.76
N ASP A 25 -10.20 29.47 -7.74
CA ASP A 25 -10.32 30.87 -7.44
C ASP A 25 -9.68 31.18 -6.08
N THR A 26 -8.62 32.00 -6.12
CA THR A 26 -7.80 32.32 -4.95
C THR A 26 -8.45 33.43 -4.14
N GLN A 27 -9.48 33.11 -3.38
CA GLN A 27 -9.77 33.86 -2.16
C GLN A 27 -9.48 32.94 -0.97
N SER A 28 -8.30 33.08 -0.43
CA SER A 28 -7.84 32.36 0.76
C SER A 28 -8.75 32.69 1.95
N PRO A 29 -9.45 31.70 2.54
CA PRO A 29 -9.96 31.88 3.88
C PRO A 29 -8.77 31.96 4.84
N HIS A 30 -8.86 32.84 5.83
CA HIS A 30 -7.88 33.00 6.89
C HIS A 30 -7.53 31.61 7.49
N PRO A 31 -6.23 31.32 7.73
CA PRO A 31 -5.85 30.10 8.40
C PRO A 31 -6.47 30.09 9.79
N LEU A 32 -7.31 29.09 10.03
CA LEU A 32 -7.79 28.83 11.38
C LEU A 32 -6.63 28.23 12.16
N THR A 33 -6.14 29.00 13.12
CA THR A 33 -5.17 28.53 14.08
C THR A 33 -5.77 27.36 14.83
N ALA A 34 -5.17 26.18 14.69
CA ALA A 34 -5.26 25.19 15.74
C ALA A 34 -4.48 25.77 16.94
N GLN A 35 -5.10 26.78 17.62
CA GLN A 35 -4.65 27.12 18.96
C GLN A 35 -4.62 25.82 19.74
N ASN A 36 -3.60 25.63 20.57
CA ASN A 36 -3.47 24.56 21.54
C ASN A 36 -4.84 24.29 22.19
N VAL A 37 -5.67 23.54 21.47
CA VAL A 37 -6.82 22.91 22.08
C VAL A 37 -6.18 21.81 22.88
N ASP A 38 -6.10 21.99 24.20
CA ASP A 38 -5.95 20.87 25.12
C ASP A 38 -7.11 19.93 24.79
N SER A 39 -6.91 19.11 23.75
CA SER A 39 -7.84 18.05 23.40
C SER A 39 -7.86 17.16 24.61
N PRO A 40 -9.02 16.93 25.24
CA PRO A 40 -9.10 15.94 26.29
C PRO A 40 -8.66 14.62 25.63
N ILE A 41 -7.43 14.20 25.94
CA ILE A 41 -6.87 12.92 25.57
C ILE A 41 -7.94 11.88 25.92
N SER A 42 -8.36 11.07 24.95
CA SER A 42 -9.27 9.98 25.26
C SER A 42 -8.64 9.18 26.40
N LEU A 43 -9.47 8.67 27.33
CA LEU A 43 -8.97 7.94 28.51
C LEU A 43 -8.04 6.76 28.16
N ASP A 44 -8.03 6.36 26.89
CA ASP A 44 -7.26 5.24 26.34
C ASP A 44 -6.03 5.68 25.53
N TYR A 45 -5.81 6.98 25.37
CA TYR A 45 -4.64 7.49 24.66
C TYR A 45 -3.41 7.47 25.58
N ASP A 46 -2.41 6.70 25.20
CA ASP A 46 -1.12 6.68 25.88
C ASP A 46 0.01 6.95 24.87
N PRO A 47 0.69 8.11 24.95
CA PRO A 47 1.79 8.44 24.05
C PRO A 47 2.98 7.47 24.16
N ALA A 48 3.09 6.66 25.22
CA ALA A 48 4.11 5.63 25.35
C ALA A 48 3.98 4.51 24.31
N HIS A 49 2.80 4.36 23.69
CA HIS A 49 2.60 3.39 22.61
C HIS A 49 3.14 3.85 21.25
N PHE A 50 3.62 5.09 21.09
CA PHE A 50 4.31 5.43 19.84
C PHE A 50 5.71 4.83 19.81
N ALA A 51 6.04 4.22 18.66
CA ALA A 51 7.40 3.74 18.43
C ALA A 51 8.39 4.91 18.47
N THR A 52 9.51 4.72 19.16
CA THR A 52 10.55 5.72 19.27
C THR A 52 11.40 5.80 18.00
N PRO A 53 11.81 7.01 17.58
CA PRO A 53 12.69 7.18 16.44
C PRO A 53 14.02 6.46 16.61
N ASP A 54 14.41 5.70 15.59
CA ASP A 54 15.77 5.18 15.45
C ASP A 54 16.60 6.20 14.65
N THR A 55 17.56 6.83 15.29
CA THR A 55 18.41 7.85 14.66
C THR A 55 19.30 7.32 13.54
N LYS A 56 19.47 5.99 13.45
CA LYS A 56 20.27 5.32 12.42
C LYS A 56 19.43 4.75 11.26
N SER A 57 18.12 4.93 11.30
CA SER A 57 17.23 4.43 10.26
C SER A 57 17.48 5.12 8.91
N GLU A 58 17.65 4.30 7.88
CA GLU A 58 17.76 4.76 6.51
C GLU A 58 16.37 5.06 5.94
N ASN A 59 16.20 6.25 5.40
CA ASN A 59 14.97 6.64 4.72
C ASN A 59 15.04 6.22 3.24
N LEU A 60 14.35 5.15 2.86
CA LEU A 60 14.30 4.69 1.47
C LEU A 60 13.71 5.75 0.51
N MET A 61 12.80 6.62 1.00
CA MET A 61 12.26 7.73 0.22
C MET A 61 13.33 8.70 -0.28
N SER A 62 14.51 8.75 0.35
CA SER A 62 15.62 9.62 -0.09
C SER A 62 16.22 9.17 -1.43
N PHE A 63 15.95 7.94 -1.88
CA PHE A 63 16.39 7.47 -3.20
C PHE A 63 15.61 8.12 -4.35
N GLY A 64 14.47 8.75 -4.08
CA GLY A 64 13.65 9.44 -5.07
C GLY A 64 12.97 8.50 -6.08
N THR A 65 11.99 9.01 -6.81
CA THR A 65 11.22 8.23 -7.80
C THR A 65 12.06 7.70 -8.95
N VAL A 66 13.14 8.40 -9.31
CA VAL A 66 14.07 7.99 -10.38
C VAL A 66 14.96 6.83 -9.95
N ASN A 67 15.04 6.51 -8.67
CA ASN A 67 15.94 5.52 -8.10
C ASN A 67 15.23 4.37 -7.35
N GLY A 68 13.99 4.08 -7.69
CA GLY A 68 13.26 2.94 -7.10
C GLY A 68 14.02 1.62 -7.23
N THR A 69 14.71 1.41 -8.35
CA THR A 69 15.58 0.24 -8.57
C THR A 69 16.76 0.21 -7.58
N ALA A 70 17.37 1.35 -7.25
CA ALA A 70 18.46 1.38 -6.27
C ALA A 70 17.95 1.04 -4.85
N ALA A 71 16.77 1.50 -4.48
CA ALA A 71 16.13 1.15 -3.23
C ALA A 71 15.77 -0.35 -3.19
N ALA A 72 15.18 -0.89 -4.26
CA ALA A 72 14.87 -2.31 -4.39
C ALA A 72 16.13 -3.19 -4.31
N ASN A 73 17.20 -2.82 -4.99
CA ASN A 73 18.48 -3.54 -4.92
C ASN A 73 19.04 -3.57 -3.49
N LYS A 74 18.88 -2.50 -2.73
CA LYS A 74 19.30 -2.44 -1.33
C LYS A 74 18.46 -3.36 -0.44
N ILE A 75 17.16 -3.44 -0.68
CA ILE A 75 16.25 -4.38 -0.03
C ILE A 75 16.67 -5.83 -0.34
N LEU A 76 16.91 -6.16 -1.62
CA LEU A 76 17.35 -7.51 -2.02
C LEU A 76 18.66 -7.93 -1.35
N LEU A 77 19.63 -7.03 -1.24
CA LEU A 77 20.91 -7.31 -0.56
C LEU A 77 20.78 -7.49 0.95
N ALA A 78 19.74 -6.96 1.57
CA ALA A 78 19.48 -7.03 3.00
C ALA A 78 18.50 -8.15 3.37
N MET A 79 17.79 -8.71 2.40
CA MET A 79 16.76 -9.73 2.62
C MET A 79 17.35 -11.08 3.01
N ASP A 80 16.71 -11.79 3.96
CA ASP A 80 17.02 -13.20 4.19
C ASP A 80 16.65 -14.02 2.96
N PRO A 81 17.58 -14.72 2.31
CA PRO A 81 17.29 -15.56 1.15
C PRO A 81 16.20 -16.61 1.38
N LYS A 82 15.95 -17.02 2.62
CA LYS A 82 14.88 -17.97 2.95
C LYS A 82 13.48 -17.42 2.62
N VAL A 83 13.29 -16.11 2.73
CA VAL A 83 12.03 -15.46 2.34
C VAL A 83 11.78 -15.63 0.85
N ALA A 84 12.82 -15.61 0.03
CA ALA A 84 12.74 -15.78 -1.41
C ALA A 84 12.56 -17.26 -1.86
N LEU A 85 12.49 -18.20 -0.92
CA LEU A 85 12.18 -19.61 -1.18
C LEU A 85 10.70 -19.94 -0.92
N THR A 86 9.88 -19.01 -0.43
CA THR A 86 8.45 -19.24 -0.19
C THR A 86 7.63 -19.16 -1.49
N LEU A 87 6.56 -19.93 -1.53
CA LEU A 87 5.52 -19.89 -2.58
C LEU A 87 4.17 -19.42 -2.02
N SER A 88 4.19 -18.76 -0.85
CA SER A 88 2.97 -18.32 -0.14
C SER A 88 2.13 -17.30 -0.90
N ASP A 89 2.69 -16.67 -1.91
CA ASP A 89 1.99 -15.75 -2.82
C ASP A 89 1.32 -16.45 -4.03
N TYR A 90 1.42 -17.79 -4.09
CA TYR A 90 0.68 -18.64 -5.04
C TYR A 90 -0.18 -19.67 -4.29
N PRO A 91 -1.19 -19.22 -3.52
CA PRO A 91 -2.01 -20.13 -2.70
C PRO A 91 -2.85 -21.08 -3.53
N GLU A 92 -3.05 -20.79 -4.82
CA GLU A 92 -3.76 -21.61 -5.78
C GLU A 92 -2.92 -22.78 -6.32
N LEU A 93 -1.60 -22.75 -6.14
CA LEU A 93 -0.69 -23.77 -6.66
C LEU A 93 -0.75 -25.04 -5.79
N THR A 94 -1.34 -26.11 -6.33
CA THR A 94 -1.41 -27.37 -5.60
C THR A 94 -0.06 -28.09 -5.56
N THR A 95 0.08 -29.06 -4.66
CA THR A 95 1.31 -29.86 -4.54
C THR A 95 1.60 -30.62 -5.84
N GLU A 96 0.58 -31.19 -6.47
CA GLU A 96 0.70 -31.95 -7.73
C GLU A 96 1.19 -31.04 -8.86
N GLN A 97 0.59 -29.86 -8.99
CA GLN A 97 0.98 -28.85 -9.98
C GLN A 97 2.42 -28.38 -9.78
N PHE A 98 2.81 -28.16 -8.52
CA PHE A 98 4.20 -27.81 -8.19
C PHE A 98 5.18 -28.91 -8.57
N GLU A 99 4.87 -30.20 -8.28
CA GLU A 99 5.75 -31.30 -8.63
C GLU A 99 5.88 -31.49 -10.15
N GLU A 100 4.83 -31.21 -10.96
CA GLU A 100 4.92 -31.20 -12.43
C GLU A 100 5.88 -30.10 -12.92
N ILE A 101 5.76 -28.87 -12.41
CA ILE A 101 6.68 -27.77 -12.74
C ILE A 101 8.11 -28.14 -12.34
N LYS A 102 8.29 -28.68 -11.13
CA LYS A 102 9.60 -29.09 -10.60
C LYS A 102 10.24 -30.21 -11.42
N ALA A 103 9.46 -31.20 -11.87
CA ALA A 103 9.96 -32.27 -12.74
C ALA A 103 10.51 -31.67 -14.05
N LYS A 104 9.80 -30.73 -14.67
CA LYS A 104 10.26 -30.03 -15.86
C LYS A 104 11.49 -29.16 -15.58
N ALA A 105 11.51 -28.44 -14.49
CA ALA A 105 12.68 -27.64 -14.11
C ALA A 105 13.93 -28.53 -13.89
N THR A 106 13.76 -29.69 -13.25
CA THR A 106 14.83 -30.68 -13.05
C THR A 106 15.37 -31.22 -14.37
N GLU A 107 14.47 -31.58 -15.32
CA GLU A 107 14.86 -31.97 -16.68
C GLU A 107 15.71 -30.88 -17.38
N ILE A 108 15.25 -29.64 -17.32
CA ILE A 108 15.92 -28.51 -17.99
C ILE A 108 17.30 -28.25 -17.39
N THR A 109 17.42 -28.38 -16.08
CA THR A 109 18.65 -28.05 -15.34
C THR A 109 19.62 -29.21 -15.22
N GLN A 110 19.25 -30.40 -15.72
CA GLN A 110 20.08 -31.60 -15.63
C GLN A 110 21.48 -31.33 -16.19
N GLY A 111 22.53 -31.64 -15.40
CA GLY A 111 23.91 -31.43 -15.77
C GLY A 111 24.39 -29.96 -15.78
N ALA A 112 23.63 -29.03 -15.20
CA ALA A 112 24.11 -27.68 -14.95
C ALA A 112 25.25 -27.70 -13.91
N LYS A 113 26.30 -26.93 -14.16
CA LYS A 113 27.52 -26.92 -13.34
C LYS A 113 27.37 -26.12 -12.04
N ASN A 114 26.45 -25.18 -12.01
CA ASN A 114 26.17 -24.30 -10.89
C ASN A 114 24.77 -23.69 -11.00
N GLN A 115 24.33 -22.94 -9.97
CA GLN A 115 22.99 -22.33 -9.93
C GLN A 115 22.78 -21.30 -11.05
N THR A 116 23.80 -20.53 -11.42
CA THR A 116 23.71 -19.55 -12.49
C THR A 116 23.45 -20.22 -13.85
N GLU A 117 24.11 -21.36 -14.13
CA GLU A 117 23.84 -22.13 -15.35
C GLU A 117 22.44 -22.76 -15.32
N ALA A 118 22.01 -23.31 -14.19
CA ALA A 118 20.66 -23.86 -14.03
C ALA A 118 19.61 -22.77 -14.29
N LEU A 119 19.78 -21.62 -13.70
CA LEU A 119 18.88 -20.48 -13.87
C LEU A 119 18.85 -19.98 -15.32
N ARG A 120 20.02 -19.92 -16.01
CA ARG A 120 20.10 -19.57 -17.43
C ARG A 120 19.30 -20.55 -18.30
N ARG A 121 19.37 -21.83 -18.03
CA ARG A 121 18.61 -22.85 -18.76
C ARG A 121 17.10 -22.69 -18.55
N ILE A 122 16.66 -22.37 -17.33
CA ILE A 122 15.25 -22.06 -17.05
C ILE A 122 14.82 -20.82 -17.84
N HIS A 123 15.62 -19.75 -17.82
CA HIS A 123 15.38 -18.51 -18.59
C HIS A 123 15.20 -18.81 -20.09
N ASP A 124 16.17 -19.55 -20.66
CA ASP A 124 16.16 -19.90 -22.08
C ASP A 124 14.97 -20.78 -22.47
N TYR A 125 14.56 -21.69 -21.56
CA TYR A 125 13.35 -22.49 -21.76
C TYR A 125 12.10 -21.62 -21.82
N LEU A 126 11.93 -20.69 -20.90
CA LEU A 126 10.78 -19.78 -20.88
C LEU A 126 10.75 -18.91 -22.15
N THR A 127 11.86 -18.29 -22.49
CA THR A 127 11.98 -17.43 -23.68
C THR A 127 11.62 -18.16 -24.97
N LYS A 128 11.95 -19.47 -25.06
CA LYS A 128 11.72 -20.28 -26.27
C LYS A 128 10.34 -20.95 -26.33
N ASN A 129 9.76 -21.26 -25.19
CA ASN A 129 8.57 -22.13 -25.13
C ASN A 129 7.30 -21.46 -24.68
N ILE A 130 7.39 -20.26 -24.12
CA ILE A 130 6.22 -19.46 -23.69
C ILE A 130 5.99 -18.34 -24.71
N GLN A 131 4.75 -18.15 -25.12
CA GLN A 131 4.33 -17.08 -26.03
C GLN A 131 3.81 -15.91 -25.25
N TYR A 132 4.12 -14.69 -25.72
CA TYR A 132 3.54 -13.49 -25.15
C TYR A 132 2.10 -13.31 -25.63
N ASP A 133 1.17 -13.18 -24.68
CA ASP A 133 -0.26 -13.00 -24.94
C ASP A 133 -0.53 -11.56 -25.37
N LYS A 134 -0.65 -11.35 -26.68
CA LYS A 134 -0.94 -10.03 -27.27
C LYS A 134 -2.42 -9.77 -27.44
N ASP A 135 -3.21 -10.83 -27.45
CA ASP A 135 -4.61 -10.80 -27.87
C ASP A 135 -5.58 -11.09 -26.73
N GLY A 136 -5.08 -11.33 -25.49
CA GLY A 136 -5.88 -11.62 -24.31
C GLY A 136 -6.45 -13.07 -24.26
N LYS A 137 -5.95 -13.97 -25.10
CA LYS A 137 -6.38 -15.37 -25.14
C LYS A 137 -6.09 -16.15 -23.85
N GLY A 138 -5.05 -15.74 -23.10
CA GLY A 138 -4.72 -16.35 -21.81
C GLY A 138 -5.87 -16.25 -20.82
N ALA A 139 -6.59 -15.13 -20.80
CA ALA A 139 -7.75 -14.94 -19.94
C ALA A 139 -8.91 -15.88 -20.30
N GLU A 140 -9.14 -16.13 -21.58
CA GLU A 140 -10.15 -17.09 -22.06
C GLU A 140 -9.77 -18.52 -21.64
N LEU A 141 -8.50 -18.90 -21.84
CA LEU A 141 -7.99 -20.24 -21.48
C LEU A 141 -7.96 -20.47 -19.97
N ALA A 142 -7.86 -19.41 -19.18
CA ALA A 142 -7.81 -19.49 -17.73
C ALA A 142 -9.17 -19.80 -17.08
N GLY A 143 -10.28 -19.67 -17.82
CA GLY A 143 -11.62 -20.06 -17.32
C GLY A 143 -12.04 -19.31 -16.04
N GLY A 144 -11.65 -18.05 -15.89
CA GLY A 144 -11.92 -17.23 -14.71
C GLY A 144 -10.87 -17.28 -13.61
N GLN A 145 -9.80 -18.07 -13.79
CA GLN A 145 -8.62 -18.05 -12.91
C GLN A 145 -7.61 -16.97 -13.37
N ASP A 146 -6.57 -16.72 -12.57
CA ASP A 146 -5.49 -15.82 -12.99
C ASP A 146 -4.66 -16.47 -14.10
N ALA A 147 -4.77 -15.93 -15.32
CA ALA A 147 -4.02 -16.39 -16.50
C ALA A 147 -2.49 -16.36 -16.33
N ASN A 148 -1.98 -15.61 -15.35
CA ASN A 148 -0.56 -15.49 -15.02
C ASN A 148 -0.16 -16.42 -13.86
N SER A 149 -1.08 -17.25 -13.33
CA SER A 149 -0.71 -18.24 -12.32
C SER A 149 0.37 -19.19 -12.87
N PRO A 150 1.35 -19.60 -12.06
CA PRO A 150 2.49 -20.38 -12.54
C PRO A 150 2.10 -21.64 -13.30
N TYR A 151 1.07 -22.35 -12.81
CA TYR A 151 0.65 -23.60 -13.44
C TYR A 151 -0.11 -23.39 -14.76
N LEU A 152 -0.97 -22.38 -14.85
CA LEU A 152 -1.66 -22.07 -16.12
C LEU A 152 -0.67 -21.61 -17.20
N VAL A 153 0.33 -20.82 -16.82
CA VAL A 153 1.43 -20.46 -17.74
C VAL A 153 2.21 -21.70 -18.17
N PHE A 154 2.52 -22.59 -17.23
CA PHE A 154 3.22 -23.85 -17.53
C PHE A 154 2.43 -24.75 -18.49
N SER A 155 1.13 -24.88 -18.29
CA SER A 155 0.27 -25.77 -19.13
C SER A 155 -0.08 -25.12 -20.48
N ASN A 156 -0.52 -23.86 -20.48
CA ASN A 156 -1.03 -23.18 -21.67
C ASN A 156 0.08 -22.59 -22.56
N LYS A 157 1.28 -22.42 -22.05
CA LYS A 157 2.43 -21.78 -22.74
C LYS A 157 2.14 -20.38 -23.27
N LEU A 158 1.25 -19.65 -22.60
CA LEU A 158 0.78 -18.33 -23.02
C LEU A 158 0.57 -17.44 -21.79
N CYS A 159 1.16 -16.24 -21.75
CA CYS A 159 0.97 -15.27 -20.67
C CYS A 159 1.50 -13.89 -21.05
N VAL A 160 1.29 -12.91 -20.17
CA VAL A 160 1.97 -11.61 -20.20
C VAL A 160 3.21 -11.64 -19.29
N CYS A 161 3.90 -10.49 -19.14
CA CYS A 161 5.15 -10.37 -18.38
C CYS A 161 5.06 -10.95 -16.95
N GLN A 162 3.92 -10.76 -16.26
CA GLN A 162 3.71 -11.30 -14.92
C GLN A 162 3.78 -12.84 -14.90
N GLY A 163 3.20 -13.51 -15.89
CA GLY A 163 3.26 -14.98 -16.00
C GLY A 163 4.67 -15.51 -16.21
N TYR A 164 5.48 -14.83 -17.04
CA TYR A 164 6.90 -15.17 -17.20
C TYR A 164 7.65 -15.08 -15.86
N ALA A 165 7.46 -13.98 -15.11
CA ALA A 165 8.11 -13.79 -13.81
C ALA A 165 7.66 -14.85 -12.79
N ASN A 166 6.36 -15.16 -12.74
CA ASN A 166 5.78 -16.13 -11.82
C ASN A 166 6.28 -17.55 -12.08
N LEU A 167 6.26 -18.01 -13.33
CA LEU A 167 6.71 -19.36 -13.68
C LEU A 167 8.23 -19.51 -13.50
N LEU A 168 9.03 -18.50 -13.89
CA LEU A 168 10.47 -18.48 -13.64
C LEU A 168 10.76 -18.67 -12.16
N ARG A 169 10.08 -17.89 -11.30
CA ARG A 169 10.27 -17.93 -9.87
C ARG A 169 9.95 -19.32 -9.30
N VAL A 170 8.82 -19.93 -9.66
CA VAL A 170 8.47 -21.28 -9.19
C VAL A 170 9.49 -22.32 -9.66
N MET A 171 9.94 -22.26 -10.92
CA MET A 171 10.98 -23.14 -11.44
C MET A 171 12.31 -22.97 -10.70
N ALA A 172 12.75 -21.73 -10.45
CA ALA A 172 13.99 -21.43 -9.71
C ALA A 172 13.91 -21.97 -8.27
N ILE A 173 12.82 -21.68 -7.56
CA ILE A 173 12.59 -22.15 -6.18
C ILE A 173 12.57 -23.69 -6.11
N SER A 174 11.98 -24.35 -7.10
CA SER A 174 11.95 -25.83 -7.17
C SER A 174 13.34 -26.45 -7.28
N GLN A 175 14.34 -25.69 -7.74
CA GLN A 175 15.75 -26.07 -7.80
C GLN A 175 16.57 -25.51 -6.62
N GLY A 176 15.92 -25.00 -5.58
CA GLY A 176 16.58 -24.43 -4.41
C GLY A 176 17.25 -23.08 -4.65
N ILE A 177 16.89 -22.37 -5.72
CA ILE A 177 17.40 -21.03 -6.04
C ILE A 177 16.40 -20.00 -5.52
N PRO A 178 16.75 -19.20 -4.48
CA PRO A 178 15.89 -18.14 -3.97
C PRO A 178 15.52 -17.16 -5.08
N SER A 179 14.22 -16.84 -5.23
CA SER A 179 13.75 -15.96 -6.28
C SER A 179 12.56 -15.12 -5.84
N VAL A 180 12.51 -13.89 -6.32
CA VAL A 180 11.45 -12.91 -6.07
C VAL A 180 10.92 -12.36 -7.39
N SER A 181 9.64 -12.00 -7.40
CA SER A 181 9.06 -11.20 -8.50
C SER A 181 9.29 -9.73 -8.23
N LEU A 182 9.65 -9.01 -9.26
CA LEU A 182 9.83 -7.56 -9.28
C LEU A 182 8.77 -6.98 -10.21
N ASN A 183 8.05 -5.97 -9.72
CA ASN A 183 7.05 -5.26 -10.50
C ASN A 183 7.40 -3.78 -10.54
N GLY A 184 7.04 -3.12 -11.62
CA GLY A 184 7.33 -1.71 -11.76
C GLY A 184 7.03 -1.18 -13.15
N ASN A 185 7.84 -0.23 -13.59
CA ASN A 185 7.66 0.47 -14.85
C ASN A 185 8.75 0.09 -15.84
N LEU A 186 8.36 -0.16 -17.08
CA LEU A 186 9.28 -0.34 -18.21
C LEU A 186 9.40 0.96 -18.97
N PHE A 187 10.64 1.37 -19.18
CA PHE A 187 11.02 2.50 -20.02
C PHE A 187 11.86 2.04 -21.19
N GLY A 188 12.09 2.92 -22.16
CA GLY A 188 13.05 2.74 -23.25
C GLY A 188 13.87 4.01 -23.45
N GLY A 189 14.84 3.94 -24.35
CA GLY A 189 15.69 5.08 -24.65
C GLY A 189 16.46 5.61 -23.44
N LYS A 190 16.94 4.72 -22.58
CA LYS A 190 17.63 5.05 -21.31
C LYS A 190 16.73 5.83 -20.33
N GLY A 191 15.48 5.42 -20.23
CA GLY A 191 14.51 6.01 -19.29
C GLY A 191 13.73 7.22 -19.84
N THR A 192 13.84 7.53 -21.13
CA THR A 192 13.14 8.68 -21.73
C THR A 192 11.72 8.37 -22.20
N TYR A 193 11.40 7.10 -22.48
CA TYR A 193 10.08 6.68 -22.97
C TYR A 193 9.45 5.68 -22.02
N TYR A 194 8.26 5.99 -21.52
CA TYR A 194 7.47 5.07 -20.69
C TYR A 194 6.66 4.11 -21.57
N TYR A 195 6.92 2.81 -21.44
CA TYR A 195 6.19 1.77 -22.16
C TYR A 195 5.00 1.20 -21.39
N GLY A 196 4.99 1.27 -20.05
CA GLY A 196 3.92 0.75 -19.22
C GLY A 196 4.41 -0.01 -18.00
N GLY A 197 3.45 -0.60 -17.28
CA GLY A 197 3.75 -1.53 -16.20
C GLY A 197 4.44 -2.78 -16.72
N HIS A 198 5.39 -3.33 -15.96
CA HIS A 198 6.14 -4.54 -16.31
C HIS A 198 6.44 -5.38 -15.08
N ALA A 199 6.60 -6.68 -15.30
CA ALA A 199 7.00 -7.65 -14.29
C ALA A 199 8.19 -8.47 -14.78
N TRP A 200 9.14 -8.69 -13.88
CA TRP A 200 10.34 -9.50 -14.09
C TRP A 200 10.71 -10.21 -12.78
N ALA A 201 11.85 -10.85 -12.70
CA ALA A 201 12.27 -11.54 -11.49
C ALA A 201 13.71 -11.18 -11.11
N ALA A 202 14.07 -11.46 -9.87
CA ALA A 202 15.45 -11.58 -9.42
C ALA A 202 15.63 -12.92 -8.71
N ALA A 203 16.79 -13.57 -8.95
CA ALA A 203 17.13 -14.83 -8.31
C ALA A 203 18.55 -14.79 -7.73
N LEU A 204 18.74 -15.44 -6.58
CA LEU A 204 20.03 -15.50 -5.90
C LEU A 204 20.75 -16.79 -6.31
N ALA A 205 21.59 -16.70 -7.34
CA ALA A 205 22.36 -17.81 -7.86
C ALA A 205 23.84 -17.64 -7.53
N ASP A 206 24.47 -18.71 -6.98
CA ASP A 206 25.88 -18.72 -6.58
C ASP A 206 26.25 -17.52 -5.66
N GLY A 207 25.35 -17.14 -4.77
CA GLY A 207 25.52 -16.03 -3.83
C GLY A 207 25.42 -14.63 -4.43
N LYS A 208 24.94 -14.50 -5.66
CA LYS A 208 24.75 -13.22 -6.35
C LYS A 208 23.34 -13.10 -6.89
N TRP A 209 22.73 -11.95 -6.69
CA TRP A 209 21.45 -11.65 -7.33
C TRP A 209 21.63 -11.48 -8.84
N VAL A 210 20.77 -12.15 -9.59
CA VAL A 210 20.68 -12.06 -11.05
C VAL A 210 19.29 -11.54 -11.40
N ILE A 211 19.23 -10.60 -12.32
CA ILE A 211 17.98 -10.07 -12.84
C ILE A 211 17.57 -10.85 -14.07
N GLU A 212 16.31 -11.24 -14.09
CA GLU A 212 15.71 -12.12 -15.05
C GLU A 212 14.48 -11.47 -15.66
N ASP A 213 14.52 -11.18 -16.92
CA ASP A 213 13.37 -10.73 -17.70
C ASP A 213 13.22 -11.58 -18.97
N PRO A 214 12.64 -12.78 -18.88
CA PRO A 214 12.46 -13.64 -20.04
C PRO A 214 11.54 -13.04 -21.12
N THR A 215 10.63 -12.12 -20.72
CA THR A 215 9.77 -11.42 -21.68
C THR A 215 10.58 -10.67 -22.73
N ASN A 216 11.69 -10.03 -22.32
CA ASN A 216 12.60 -9.27 -23.17
C ASN A 216 13.93 -9.99 -23.42
N GLY A 217 14.09 -11.23 -22.95
CA GLY A 217 15.32 -12.02 -23.10
C GLY A 217 16.51 -11.49 -22.29
N ASN A 218 16.26 -10.74 -21.22
CA ASN A 218 17.29 -10.13 -20.38
C ASN A 218 17.70 -11.05 -19.22
N PHE A 219 19.01 -11.25 -19.09
CA PHE A 219 19.64 -12.01 -18.02
C PHE A 219 20.98 -11.38 -17.66
N TYR A 220 21.08 -10.74 -16.48
CA TYR A 220 22.31 -10.09 -16.08
C TYR A 220 22.51 -10.02 -14.57
N PRO A 221 23.80 -10.03 -14.10
CA PRO A 221 24.08 -9.86 -12.68
C PRO A 221 23.56 -8.51 -12.17
N MET A 222 22.96 -8.52 -11.00
CA MET A 222 22.59 -7.29 -10.33
C MET A 222 23.85 -6.51 -9.94
N ASN A 223 23.95 -5.27 -10.37
CA ASN A 223 25.00 -4.36 -9.95
C ASN A 223 24.41 -3.31 -8.99
N PRO A 224 24.78 -3.34 -7.70
CA PRO A 224 24.25 -2.38 -6.72
C PRO A 224 24.59 -0.91 -7.04
N ALA A 225 25.68 -0.68 -7.78
CA ALA A 225 26.14 0.66 -8.15
C ALA A 225 25.46 1.20 -9.40
N ASN A 226 24.94 0.32 -10.26
CA ASN A 226 24.23 0.69 -11.46
C ASN A 226 22.77 0.32 -11.31
N ALA A 227 21.93 1.31 -11.31
CA ALA A 227 20.60 1.15 -11.87
C ALA A 227 20.81 0.80 -13.37
N TYR A 228 21.20 -0.49 -13.67
CA TYR A 228 21.43 -0.93 -15.04
C TYR A 228 20.18 -0.81 -15.87
N ALA A 229 19.14 -0.48 -15.25
CA ALA A 229 17.90 -0.30 -15.89
C ALA A 229 17.42 1.10 -15.65
N ALA A 230 17.99 2.06 -16.34
CA ALA A 230 17.20 3.21 -16.72
C ALA A 230 15.84 2.77 -17.31
N ASP A 231 15.76 1.51 -17.77
CA ASP A 231 14.59 0.96 -18.44
C ASP A 231 13.67 0.14 -17.52
N LEU A 232 14.12 -0.36 -16.36
CA LEU A 232 13.32 -1.12 -15.40
C LEU A 232 13.29 -0.41 -14.04
N GLN A 233 12.19 0.24 -13.70
CA GLN A 233 11.99 0.90 -12.42
C GLN A 233 11.20 -0.01 -11.49
N THR A 234 11.85 -0.67 -10.53
CA THR A 234 11.18 -1.51 -9.55
C THR A 234 10.37 -0.67 -8.58
N THR A 235 9.08 -0.97 -8.47
CA THR A 235 8.17 -0.33 -7.51
C THR A 235 7.68 -1.29 -6.44
N TRP A 236 7.73 -2.61 -6.70
CA TRP A 236 7.27 -3.61 -5.75
C TRP A 236 8.10 -4.90 -5.85
N ILE A 237 8.28 -5.57 -4.70
CA ILE A 237 8.95 -6.87 -4.56
C ILE A 237 7.95 -7.84 -3.91
N SER A 238 7.73 -9.01 -4.52
CA SER A 238 6.92 -10.09 -3.99
C SER A 238 7.76 -11.38 -3.86
N PRO A 239 7.69 -12.11 -2.77
CA PRO A 239 6.83 -11.94 -1.59
C PRO A 239 7.25 -10.76 -0.71
N ALA A 240 6.46 -10.49 0.35
CA ALA A 240 6.84 -9.55 1.41
C ALA A 240 8.22 -9.89 1.97
N VAL A 241 9.06 -8.86 2.16
CA VAL A 241 10.51 -9.05 2.33
C VAL A 241 10.96 -9.21 3.78
N PHE A 242 10.17 -8.72 4.76
CA PHE A 242 10.55 -8.77 6.17
C PHE A 242 9.36 -9.08 7.08
N GLU A 243 9.66 -9.60 8.27
CA GLU A 243 8.69 -9.74 9.35
C GLU A 243 9.32 -9.22 10.65
N LYS A 244 8.56 -8.43 11.42
CA LYS A 244 8.97 -7.86 12.70
C LYS A 244 7.77 -7.71 13.64
N ASP A 245 7.85 -8.26 14.83
CA ASP A 245 6.89 -8.07 15.92
C ASP A 245 5.42 -8.31 15.48
N GLY A 246 5.19 -9.32 14.63
CA GLY A 246 3.88 -9.64 14.07
C GLY A 246 3.43 -8.74 12.91
N PHE A 247 4.32 -7.91 12.37
CA PHE A 247 4.09 -7.13 11.15
C PHE A 247 4.85 -7.73 9.99
N VAL A 248 4.16 -7.97 8.87
CA VAL A 248 4.77 -8.35 7.59
C VAL A 248 5.00 -7.09 6.78
N LEU A 249 6.24 -6.92 6.34
CA LEU A 249 6.68 -5.71 5.64
C LEU A 249 7.01 -6.02 4.19
N ASP A 250 6.49 -5.22 3.27
CA ASP A 250 6.85 -5.26 1.87
C ASP A 250 7.53 -3.96 1.39
N PHE A 251 8.12 -4.05 0.22
CA PHE A 251 8.66 -2.90 -0.49
C PHE A 251 7.64 -2.45 -1.54
N HIS A 252 7.17 -1.23 -1.41
CA HIS A 252 6.25 -0.61 -2.36
C HIS A 252 6.74 0.78 -2.74
N GLU A 253 6.92 1.02 -4.04
CA GLU A 253 7.53 2.24 -4.61
C GLU A 253 8.94 2.47 -4.04
N VAL A 254 9.08 3.36 -3.06
CA VAL A 254 10.35 3.66 -2.36
C VAL A 254 10.17 3.58 -0.84
N HIS A 255 9.11 2.87 -0.43
CA HIS A 255 8.71 2.75 0.97
C HIS A 255 8.88 1.32 1.48
N LEU A 256 9.21 1.19 2.76
CA LEU A 256 8.92 -0.04 3.48
C LEU A 256 7.55 0.13 4.12
N ASN A 257 6.63 -0.76 3.73
CA ASN A 257 5.22 -0.70 4.07
C ASN A 257 4.84 -1.85 5.00
N VAL A 258 3.90 -1.61 5.93
CA VAL A 258 3.21 -2.70 6.63
C VAL A 258 2.16 -3.28 5.71
N ALA A 259 2.42 -4.49 5.19
CA ALA A 259 1.56 -5.21 4.25
C ALA A 259 0.54 -6.14 4.92
N GLU A 260 0.88 -6.67 6.11
CA GLU A 260 0.00 -7.55 6.87
C GLU A 260 0.29 -7.39 8.37
N VAL A 261 -0.74 -7.52 9.18
CA VAL A 261 -0.66 -7.57 10.63
C VAL A 261 -1.07 -8.97 11.09
N LYS A 262 -0.16 -9.68 11.74
CA LYS A 262 -0.41 -11.00 12.35
C LYS A 262 -0.60 -10.92 13.86
N SER A 263 -0.18 -9.81 14.48
CA SER A 263 -0.33 -9.58 15.91
C SER A 263 -1.79 -9.63 16.34
N GLN A 264 -2.05 -10.29 17.46
CA GLN A 264 -3.36 -10.34 18.13
C GLN A 264 -3.45 -9.36 19.29
N ASP A 265 -2.50 -8.43 19.41
CA ASP A 265 -2.51 -7.41 20.44
C ASP A 265 -3.66 -6.42 20.18
N PRO A 266 -4.49 -6.12 21.17
CA PRO A 266 -5.56 -5.12 21.02
C PRO A 266 -5.01 -3.69 20.79
N ILE A 267 -3.75 -3.43 21.15
CA ILE A 267 -3.08 -2.16 20.92
C ILE A 267 -1.88 -2.41 20.00
N LEU A 268 -1.98 -1.95 18.75
CA LEU A 268 -0.89 -2.04 17.81
C LEU A 268 0.01 -0.82 17.88
N THR A 269 1.27 -1.01 18.20
CA THR A 269 2.33 -0.02 18.00
C THR A 269 3.02 -0.31 16.68
N VAL A 270 2.78 0.51 15.66
CA VAL A 270 3.43 0.32 14.36
C VAL A 270 4.92 0.63 14.50
N PRO A 271 5.82 -0.31 14.15
CA PRO A 271 7.25 -0.14 14.37
C PRO A 271 7.84 1.01 13.54
N TYR A 272 8.84 1.67 14.09
CA TYR A 272 9.50 2.81 13.44
C TYR A 272 10.37 2.36 12.25
N SER A 273 11.08 1.26 12.44
CA SER A 273 12.07 0.76 11.49
C SER A 273 12.24 -0.75 11.57
N TYR A 274 12.84 -1.32 10.55
CA TYR A 274 13.33 -2.69 10.51
C TYR A 274 14.85 -2.70 10.49
N GLU A 275 15.49 -3.30 11.53
CA GLU A 275 16.93 -3.45 11.62
C GLU A 275 17.39 -4.61 10.74
N TYR A 276 18.18 -4.32 9.69
CA TYR A 276 18.69 -5.32 8.75
C TYR A 276 20.17 -5.68 8.96
N ASP A 277 20.91 -4.85 9.70
CA ASP A 277 22.31 -5.11 10.09
C ASP A 277 22.52 -4.71 11.55
N ALA A 278 22.28 -5.67 12.45
CA ALA A 278 22.43 -5.46 13.90
C ALA A 278 23.86 -5.11 14.32
N LYS A 279 24.89 -5.60 13.60
CA LYS A 279 26.28 -5.30 13.92
C LYS A 279 26.65 -3.84 13.65
N ARG A 280 26.04 -3.25 12.61
CA ARG A 280 26.27 -1.86 12.21
C ARG A 280 25.14 -0.95 12.64
N HIS A 281 24.10 -1.47 13.28
CA HIS A 281 22.87 -0.77 13.68
C HIS A 281 22.21 -0.06 12.51
N LYS A 282 22.09 -0.74 11.38
CA LYS A 282 21.42 -0.19 10.19
C LYS A 282 20.00 -0.68 10.10
N SER A 283 19.10 0.24 9.85
CA SER A 283 17.68 -0.02 9.78
C SER A 283 17.06 0.69 8.57
N PHE A 284 16.05 0.06 7.97
CA PHE A 284 15.14 0.74 7.03
C PHE A 284 13.96 1.33 7.80
N ARG A 285 13.61 2.57 7.50
CA ARG A 285 12.44 3.22 8.07
C ARG A 285 11.16 2.66 7.45
N ILE A 286 10.18 2.33 8.28
CA ILE A 286 8.84 1.97 7.85
C ILE A 286 8.06 3.27 7.71
N THR A 287 7.52 3.58 6.54
CA THR A 287 6.89 4.88 6.25
C THR A 287 5.47 4.78 5.76
N SER A 288 4.97 3.58 5.54
CA SER A 288 3.59 3.33 5.12
C SER A 288 2.93 2.26 5.98
N PHE A 289 1.65 2.44 6.25
CA PHE A 289 0.80 1.43 6.87
C PHE A 289 -0.40 1.18 5.95
N ASN A 290 -0.27 0.19 5.08
CA ASN A 290 -1.30 -0.17 4.10
C ASN A 290 -1.44 -1.69 4.03
N PRO A 291 -2.06 -2.33 5.03
CA PRO A 291 -2.25 -3.77 5.04
C PRO A 291 -3.13 -4.22 3.86
N HIS A 292 -2.68 -5.28 3.20
CA HIS A 292 -3.39 -5.91 2.07
C HIS A 292 -4.51 -6.84 2.53
N LYS A 293 -4.47 -7.29 3.80
CA LYS A 293 -5.48 -8.12 4.46
C LYS A 293 -6.19 -7.35 5.54
N MET A 294 -7.36 -7.83 5.94
CA MET A 294 -8.08 -7.32 7.11
C MET A 294 -7.20 -7.47 8.35
N LEU A 295 -7.28 -6.48 9.25
CA LEU A 295 -6.64 -6.58 10.55
C LEU A 295 -7.30 -7.66 11.39
N PRO A 296 -6.54 -8.33 12.27
CA PRO A 296 -7.10 -9.28 13.24
C PRO A 296 -8.20 -8.64 14.11
N ASP A 297 -9.24 -9.41 14.44
CA ASP A 297 -10.40 -8.94 15.21
C ASP A 297 -10.05 -8.46 16.62
N ALA A 298 -8.93 -8.92 17.15
CA ALA A 298 -8.43 -8.48 18.46
C ALA A 298 -8.01 -7.01 18.48
N VAL A 299 -7.60 -6.45 17.32
CA VAL A 299 -7.05 -5.10 17.20
C VAL A 299 -8.14 -4.06 17.47
N LYS A 300 -7.94 -3.21 18.48
CA LYS A 300 -8.85 -2.13 18.87
C LYS A 300 -8.27 -0.75 18.65
N GLN A 301 -6.96 -0.60 18.85
CA GLN A 301 -6.29 0.68 18.74
C GLN A 301 -5.00 0.54 17.92
N ILE A 302 -4.66 1.57 17.16
CA ILE A 302 -3.46 1.61 16.32
C ILE A 302 -2.71 2.90 16.61
N TYR A 303 -1.41 2.78 16.92
CA TYR A 303 -0.52 3.91 17.14
C TYR A 303 0.46 4.05 15.97
N LEU A 304 0.34 5.17 15.26
CA LEU A 304 1.15 5.53 14.09
C LEU A 304 2.18 6.58 14.49
N GLY A 305 3.46 6.25 14.43
CA GLY A 305 4.56 7.15 14.73
C GLY A 305 4.69 8.30 13.72
N ASP A 306 5.67 9.19 13.96
CA ASP A 306 5.99 10.29 13.06
C ASP A 306 6.68 9.84 11.76
N ASN A 307 7.12 8.58 11.69
CA ASN A 307 7.65 7.91 10.52
C ASN A 307 6.59 7.58 9.47
N ILE A 308 5.32 7.33 9.86
CA ILE A 308 4.26 6.93 8.95
C ILE A 308 3.73 8.16 8.21
N VAL A 309 3.92 8.19 6.91
CA VAL A 309 3.50 9.30 6.04
C VAL A 309 2.38 8.94 5.08
N SER A 310 2.05 7.65 4.97
CA SER A 310 1.00 7.13 4.10
C SER A 310 0.21 6.01 4.78
N LEU A 311 -1.10 6.01 4.57
CA LEU A 311 -2.02 4.94 4.99
C LEU A 311 -2.57 4.14 3.79
N GLY A 312 -1.99 4.34 2.60
CA GLY A 312 -2.49 3.74 1.35
C GLY A 312 -3.77 4.39 0.84
N GLN A 313 -4.16 4.01 -0.37
CA GLN A 313 -5.44 4.41 -0.96
C GLN A 313 -6.51 3.38 -0.57
N GLY A 314 -7.67 3.83 -0.11
CA GLY A 314 -8.83 2.97 0.13
C GLY A 314 -9.22 2.76 1.59
N LEU A 315 -8.72 3.56 2.52
CA LEU A 315 -9.19 3.55 3.92
C LEU A 315 -10.53 4.27 4.08
N VAL A 316 -10.93 5.08 3.11
CA VAL A 316 -12.23 5.74 3.09
C VAL A 316 -13.26 4.78 2.51
N GLY A 317 -14.18 4.30 3.34
CA GLY A 317 -15.41 3.63 2.92
C GLY A 317 -15.49 2.12 3.00
N LEU A 318 -14.38 1.37 2.92
CA LEU A 318 -14.34 -0.07 3.24
C LEU A 318 -13.03 -0.34 3.96
N SER A 319 -12.99 0.03 5.21
CA SER A 319 -11.75 0.03 5.96
C SER A 319 -11.23 -1.40 6.10
N ARG A 320 -10.05 -1.65 5.53
CA ARG A 320 -9.30 -2.88 5.78
C ARG A 320 -8.89 -3.03 7.25
N PHE A 321 -9.14 -2.01 8.05
CA PHE A 321 -8.97 -2.05 9.49
C PHE A 321 -10.05 -2.88 10.19
N GLY A 322 -11.15 -3.19 9.49
CA GLY A 322 -12.29 -3.88 10.08
C GLY A 322 -13.13 -2.97 10.97
N ASN A 323 -14.30 -3.46 11.31
CA ASN A 323 -15.24 -2.71 12.16
C ASN A 323 -14.82 -2.71 13.63
N GLN A 324 -13.87 -3.53 14.03
CA GLN A 324 -13.42 -3.68 15.43
C GLN A 324 -12.44 -2.59 15.89
N VAL A 325 -11.85 -1.82 14.97
CA VAL A 325 -10.92 -0.73 15.34
C VAL A 325 -11.67 0.47 15.86
N GLU A 326 -11.40 0.83 17.10
CA GLU A 326 -12.08 1.90 17.84
C GLU A 326 -11.38 3.25 17.69
N ALA A 327 -10.05 3.24 17.49
CA ALA A 327 -9.28 4.45 17.32
C ALA A 327 -7.97 4.22 16.58
N VAL A 328 -7.56 5.21 15.78
CA VAL A 328 -6.20 5.34 15.27
C VAL A 328 -5.59 6.62 15.83
N HIS A 329 -4.46 6.48 16.49
CA HIS A 329 -3.72 7.58 17.09
C HIS A 329 -2.50 7.89 16.24
N VAL A 330 -2.32 9.16 15.91
CA VAL A 330 -1.15 9.64 15.15
C VAL A 330 -0.28 10.49 16.07
N SER A 331 1.03 10.24 16.03
CA SER A 331 2.01 11.01 16.81
C SER A 331 1.85 12.53 16.58
N PRO A 332 1.86 13.33 17.64
CA PRO A 332 1.82 14.79 17.53
C PRO A 332 2.97 15.37 16.68
N ASN A 333 4.09 14.63 16.58
CA ASN A 333 5.26 15.05 15.80
C ASN A 333 5.14 14.68 14.31
N ASN A 334 4.12 13.92 13.92
CA ASN A 334 3.91 13.54 12.53
C ASN A 334 3.54 14.78 11.70
N LYS A 335 4.24 14.97 10.57
CA LYS A 335 4.11 16.17 9.71
C LYS A 335 3.16 15.97 8.52
N LYS A 336 2.67 14.76 8.31
CA LYS A 336 1.83 14.39 7.16
C LYS A 336 0.45 13.91 7.55
N LEU A 337 0.34 13.39 8.76
CA LEU A 337 -0.90 12.86 9.32
C LEU A 337 -1.18 13.48 10.68
N CYS A 338 -2.45 13.52 11.05
CA CYS A 338 -2.88 13.81 12.40
C CYS A 338 -4.17 13.03 12.71
N SER A 339 -4.51 12.94 13.98
CA SER A 339 -5.74 12.29 14.41
C SER A 339 -6.50 13.11 15.42
N GLU A 340 -7.82 13.03 15.37
CA GLU A 340 -8.72 13.58 16.38
C GLU A 340 -9.84 12.57 16.60
N ASP A 341 -10.13 12.26 17.84
CA ASP A 341 -11.19 11.34 18.24
C ASP A 341 -11.11 9.97 17.53
N GLY A 342 -9.88 9.50 17.22
CA GLY A 342 -9.61 8.25 16.52
C GLY A 342 -9.77 8.30 15.00
N ALA A 343 -10.28 9.38 14.45
CA ALA A 343 -10.29 9.65 13.01
C ALA A 343 -8.92 10.19 12.57
N VAL A 344 -8.50 9.87 11.35
CA VAL A 344 -7.19 10.26 10.81
C VAL A 344 -7.35 11.18 9.62
N TYR A 345 -6.50 12.19 9.57
CA TYR A 345 -6.49 13.22 8.56
C TYR A 345 -5.12 13.30 7.89
N ARG A 346 -5.11 13.65 6.61
CA ARG A 346 -3.93 14.19 5.95
C ARG A 346 -3.75 15.64 6.36
N CYS A 347 -2.52 16.03 6.64
CA CYS A 347 -2.20 17.39 6.96
C CYS A 347 -0.80 17.78 6.50
N HIS A 348 -0.53 19.08 6.45
CA HIS A 348 0.81 19.60 6.19
C HIS A 348 1.10 20.84 7.05
N PRO A 349 2.37 21.10 7.38
CA PRO A 349 2.76 22.32 8.07
C PRO A 349 2.72 23.52 7.12
N LYS A 350 2.10 24.62 7.55
CA LYS A 350 2.10 25.91 6.86
C LYS A 350 2.24 27.03 7.88
N ASN A 351 3.28 27.88 7.76
CA ASN A 351 3.52 29.02 8.66
C ASN A 351 3.49 28.67 10.16
N LYS A 352 4.11 27.55 10.56
CA LYS A 352 4.10 26.99 11.93
C LYS A 352 2.74 26.42 12.38
N GLU A 353 1.74 26.46 11.54
CA GLU A 353 0.42 25.86 11.78
C GLU A 353 0.30 24.54 11.04
N ARG A 354 -0.68 23.73 11.44
CA ARG A 354 -1.03 22.49 10.77
C ARG A 354 -2.33 22.71 9.99
N VAL A 355 -2.24 22.60 8.67
CA VAL A 355 -3.40 22.65 7.78
C VAL A 355 -3.93 21.23 7.57
N ILE A 356 -5.24 21.05 7.73
CA ILE A 356 -5.94 19.80 7.49
C ILE A 356 -6.40 19.80 6.04
N ASP A 357 -6.00 18.78 5.30
CA ASP A 357 -6.29 18.66 3.86
C ASP A 357 -7.49 17.73 3.60
N GLU A 358 -7.50 16.59 4.28
CA GLU A 358 -8.42 15.49 3.95
C GLU A 358 -8.67 14.60 5.17
N LEU A 359 -9.91 14.11 5.32
CA LEU A 359 -10.24 13.03 6.24
C LEU A 359 -10.02 11.68 5.53
N ILE A 360 -9.12 10.85 6.05
CA ILE A 360 -8.70 9.60 5.41
C ILE A 360 -9.13 8.33 6.13
N TYR A 361 -9.57 8.44 7.38
CA TYR A 361 -10.10 7.29 8.14
C TYR A 361 -11.08 7.74 9.22
N VAL A 362 -12.15 6.98 9.40
CA VAL A 362 -13.14 7.16 10.48
C VAL A 362 -13.38 5.82 11.16
N PRO A 363 -13.29 5.73 12.49
CA PRO A 363 -13.64 4.51 13.22
C PRO A 363 -15.16 4.28 13.18
N THR A 364 -15.55 3.13 12.61
CA THR A 364 -16.96 2.85 12.27
C THR A 364 -17.84 2.46 13.45
N GLN A 365 -17.26 2.08 14.60
CA GLN A 365 -17.97 1.63 15.79
C GLN A 365 -18.30 2.75 16.79
N LYS A 366 -17.91 3.99 16.50
CA LYS A 366 -18.19 5.10 17.40
C LYS A 366 -19.65 5.52 17.36
N LYS A 367 -20.21 5.79 18.53
CA LYS A 367 -21.55 6.40 18.69
C LYS A 367 -21.52 7.91 18.50
N SER A 368 -20.40 8.54 18.83
CA SER A 368 -20.19 9.98 18.69
C SER A 368 -18.83 10.24 18.07
N LEU A 369 -18.76 11.17 17.15
CA LEU A 369 -17.54 11.50 16.39
C LEU A 369 -17.35 13.02 16.34
N LYS A 370 -16.16 13.48 16.71
CA LYS A 370 -15.73 14.86 16.54
C LYS A 370 -14.82 14.97 15.31
N LEU A 371 -15.22 15.79 14.36
CA LEU A 371 -14.46 16.04 13.13
C LEU A 371 -13.73 17.37 13.18
N LEU A 372 -12.45 17.33 12.83
CA LEU A 372 -11.65 18.53 12.60
C LEU A 372 -12.22 19.34 11.41
N PRO A 373 -11.99 20.67 11.39
CA PRO A 373 -12.51 21.51 10.32
C PRO A 373 -11.86 21.14 8.98
N LEU A 374 -12.72 20.84 8.01
CA LEU A 374 -12.38 20.71 6.60
C LEU A 374 -13.19 21.75 5.84
N PRO A 375 -12.64 22.39 4.79
CA PRO A 375 -13.40 23.38 4.00
C PRO A 375 -14.74 22.84 3.53
N ARG A 376 -14.75 21.54 3.15
CA ARG A 376 -15.96 20.78 2.82
C ARG A 376 -15.81 19.32 3.25
N LEU A 377 -16.91 18.70 3.57
CA LEU A 377 -17.05 17.25 3.67
C LEU A 377 -17.64 16.75 2.35
N GLU A 378 -16.80 16.12 1.57
CA GLU A 378 -17.15 15.63 0.23
C GLU A 378 -18.03 14.39 0.30
N LYS A 379 -18.55 13.99 -0.86
CA LYS A 379 -19.30 12.74 -1.02
C LYS A 379 -18.47 11.55 -0.47
N ASN A 380 -19.13 10.65 0.26
CA ASN A 380 -18.53 9.43 0.82
C ASN A 380 -17.39 9.68 1.82
N THR A 381 -17.38 10.83 2.49
CA THR A 381 -16.36 11.15 3.49
C THR A 381 -16.54 10.35 4.78
N VAL A 382 -17.77 10.14 5.24
CA VAL A 382 -18.12 9.31 6.43
C VAL A 382 -19.06 8.20 6.00
N VAL A 383 -18.52 6.98 5.87
CA VAL A 383 -19.28 5.86 5.30
C VAL A 383 -19.25 4.64 6.20
N GLY A 384 -20.42 3.97 6.33
CA GLY A 384 -20.52 2.68 6.99
C GLY A 384 -20.41 2.74 8.52
N CYS A 385 -20.61 3.90 9.12
CA CYS A 385 -20.59 4.08 10.57
C CYS A 385 -21.92 3.63 11.17
N ALA A 386 -22.08 2.32 11.34
CA ALA A 386 -23.34 1.70 11.73
C ALA A 386 -23.85 2.11 13.13
N GLU A 387 -22.92 2.45 14.04
CA GLU A 387 -23.23 2.82 15.42
C GLU A 387 -23.25 4.34 15.65
N LEU A 388 -22.91 5.15 14.64
CA LEU A 388 -22.79 6.60 14.78
C LEU A 388 -24.17 7.26 14.99
N GLU A 389 -24.34 7.90 16.14
CA GLU A 389 -25.56 8.59 16.54
C GLU A 389 -25.41 10.11 16.45
N GLU A 390 -24.23 10.64 16.78
CA GLU A 390 -23.97 12.07 16.86
C GLU A 390 -22.63 12.44 16.21
N VAL A 391 -22.61 13.57 15.50
CA VAL A 391 -21.37 14.12 14.90
C VAL A 391 -21.22 15.59 15.30
N TYR A 392 -19.99 15.95 15.70
CA TYR A 392 -19.61 17.33 16.00
C TYR A 392 -18.64 17.81 14.92
N ILE A 393 -19.08 18.74 14.10
CA ILE A 393 -18.28 19.37 13.02
C ILE A 393 -17.79 20.71 13.52
N LEU A 394 -16.47 20.84 13.63
CA LEU A 394 -15.87 22.04 14.19
C LEU A 394 -15.96 23.25 13.23
N PRO A 395 -15.91 24.48 13.77
CA PRO A 395 -15.90 25.71 12.98
C PRO A 395 -14.79 25.71 11.92
N GLY A 396 -15.12 26.14 10.71
CA GLY A 396 -14.23 26.12 9.53
C GLY A 396 -14.77 25.25 8.40
N THR A 397 -15.60 24.27 8.70
CA THR A 397 -16.30 23.50 7.66
C THR A 397 -17.44 24.35 7.09
N LYS A 398 -17.43 24.59 5.78
CA LYS A 398 -18.38 25.45 5.07
C LYS A 398 -19.47 24.70 4.33
N VAL A 399 -19.20 23.45 3.92
CA VAL A 399 -20.13 22.70 3.10
C VAL A 399 -20.13 21.23 3.51
N LEU A 400 -21.32 20.66 3.69
CA LEU A 400 -21.57 19.22 3.67
C LEU A 400 -22.19 18.89 2.32
N GLU A 401 -21.49 18.14 1.50
CA GLU A 401 -21.97 17.74 0.18
C GLU A 401 -23.00 16.60 0.26
N ALA A 402 -23.73 16.42 -0.82
CA ALA A 402 -24.63 15.27 -0.95
C ALA A 402 -23.86 13.95 -0.72
N TYR A 403 -24.44 13.05 0.07
CA TYR A 403 -23.85 11.77 0.46
C TYR A 403 -22.54 11.88 1.28
N ALA A 404 -22.28 13.02 1.93
CA ALA A 404 -21.14 13.15 2.86
C ALA A 404 -21.18 12.11 3.98
N PHE A 405 -22.40 11.74 4.42
CA PHE A 405 -22.67 10.65 5.36
C PHE A 405 -23.49 9.55 4.68
N GLU A 406 -22.85 8.43 4.38
CA GLU A 406 -23.50 7.30 3.72
C GLU A 406 -23.45 6.06 4.61
N ARG A 407 -24.54 5.27 4.65
CA ARG A 407 -24.65 4.06 5.48
C ARG A 407 -24.37 4.31 6.97
N CYS A 408 -24.89 5.42 7.49
CA CYS A 408 -24.86 5.75 8.92
C CYS A 408 -26.29 5.66 9.49
N PRO A 409 -26.86 4.44 9.68
CA PRO A 409 -28.29 4.22 9.91
C PRO A 409 -28.80 4.75 11.26
N LYS A 410 -27.90 4.95 12.23
CA LYS A 410 -28.25 5.46 13.56
C LYS A 410 -28.00 6.96 13.73
N LEU A 411 -27.45 7.63 12.69
CA LEU A 411 -27.16 9.06 12.79
C LEU A 411 -28.45 9.85 12.93
N ARG A 412 -28.58 10.55 14.05
CA ARG A 412 -29.77 11.31 14.42
C ARG A 412 -29.50 12.78 14.71
N LYS A 413 -28.21 13.15 14.96
CA LYS A 413 -27.87 14.51 15.34
C LYS A 413 -26.53 14.95 14.81
N VAL A 414 -26.49 16.12 14.19
CA VAL A 414 -25.26 16.73 13.67
C VAL A 414 -25.15 18.16 14.19
N TYR A 415 -24.09 18.41 14.94
CA TYR A 415 -23.70 19.73 15.42
C TYR A 415 -22.76 20.34 14.40
N LEU A 416 -23.09 21.52 13.89
CA LEU A 416 -22.34 22.15 12.79
C LEU A 416 -22.28 23.68 12.96
N PRO A 417 -21.27 24.34 12.35
CA PRO A 417 -21.12 25.78 12.38
C PRO A 417 -22.36 26.50 11.82
N GLU A 418 -22.64 27.70 12.32
CA GLU A 418 -23.77 28.54 11.87
C GLU A 418 -23.75 28.75 10.34
N ASP A 419 -22.57 28.96 9.78
CA ASP A 419 -22.38 29.30 8.36
C ASP A 419 -22.13 28.08 7.46
N CYS A 420 -22.27 26.86 7.98
CA CYS A 420 -22.10 25.63 7.20
C CYS A 420 -23.34 25.35 6.35
N LYS A 421 -23.17 25.32 5.03
CA LYS A 421 -24.18 24.89 4.08
C LYS A 421 -24.32 23.36 4.12
N VAL A 422 -25.54 22.86 4.17
CA VAL A 422 -25.85 21.44 4.03
C VAL A 422 -26.58 21.22 2.71
N GLU A 423 -26.01 20.42 1.85
CA GLU A 423 -26.64 20.08 0.56
C GLU A 423 -27.75 19.04 0.73
N GLU A 424 -28.70 19.05 -0.18
CA GLU A 424 -29.76 18.05 -0.21
C GLU A 424 -29.14 16.65 -0.36
N GLY A 425 -29.58 15.69 0.47
CA GLY A 425 -29.02 14.34 0.47
C GLY A 425 -27.69 14.18 1.19
N ALA A 426 -27.18 15.17 1.94
CA ALA A 426 -25.92 15.05 2.69
C ALA A 426 -25.90 13.83 3.62
N PHE A 427 -27.05 13.40 4.13
CA PHE A 427 -27.20 12.22 5.00
C PHE A 427 -27.89 11.05 4.26
N ALA A 428 -27.72 10.98 2.96
CA ALA A 428 -28.35 10.00 2.08
C ALA A 428 -29.89 9.92 2.31
N GLU A 429 -30.44 8.72 2.49
CA GLU A 429 -31.88 8.51 2.65
C GLU A 429 -32.47 9.09 3.95
N ARG A 430 -31.60 9.42 4.94
CA ARG A 430 -32.03 9.89 6.27
C ARG A 430 -32.07 11.42 6.42
N SER A 431 -31.87 12.17 5.35
CA SER A 431 -31.76 13.65 5.39
C SER A 431 -32.91 14.34 6.12
N LYS A 432 -34.09 13.72 6.18
CA LYS A 432 -35.28 14.27 6.86
C LYS A 432 -35.36 13.93 8.37
N GLU A 433 -34.56 12.99 8.83
CA GLU A 433 -34.61 12.47 10.20
C GLU A 433 -33.44 12.97 11.06
N VAL A 434 -32.43 13.59 10.46
CA VAL A 434 -31.25 14.08 11.16
C VAL A 434 -31.51 15.50 11.68
N GLU A 435 -31.43 15.68 12.99
CA GLU A 435 -31.49 16.98 13.65
C GLU A 435 -30.19 17.76 13.43
N LEU A 436 -30.29 18.97 12.89
CA LEU A 436 -29.15 19.88 12.69
C LEU A 436 -29.12 20.91 13.82
N VAL A 437 -28.09 20.88 14.64
CA VAL A 437 -27.86 21.86 15.71
C VAL A 437 -26.74 22.79 15.30
N ARG A 438 -27.07 24.07 15.12
CA ARG A 438 -26.11 25.08 14.69
C ARG A 438 -25.52 25.82 15.88
N GLY A 439 -24.22 26.16 15.80
CA GLY A 439 -23.53 26.87 16.87
C GLY A 439 -22.02 26.75 16.82
N ASP A 440 -21.37 27.28 17.85
CA ASP A 440 -19.96 27.08 18.11
C ASP A 440 -19.74 25.96 19.11
N PHE A 441 -19.18 24.85 18.60
CA PHE A 441 -18.96 23.63 19.39
C PHE A 441 -17.48 23.40 19.72
N THR A 442 -16.63 24.41 19.66
CA THR A 442 -15.19 24.32 19.98
C THR A 442 -14.92 23.89 21.42
N GLY A 443 -15.81 24.23 22.35
CA GLY A 443 -15.70 23.97 23.78
C GLY A 443 -16.24 22.65 24.29
N ILE A 444 -16.76 21.78 23.42
CA ILE A 444 -17.36 20.51 23.85
C ILE A 444 -16.29 19.53 24.32
N ARG A 445 -16.16 19.41 25.65
CA ARG A 445 -15.44 18.30 26.30
C ARG A 445 -16.38 17.09 26.32
N ARG A 446 -15.86 15.87 26.07
CA ARG A 446 -16.63 14.64 26.29
C ARG A 446 -17.24 14.64 27.67
N VAL A 447 -18.55 14.54 27.74
CA VAL A 447 -19.24 14.20 29.00
C VAL A 447 -18.91 12.74 29.26
N ARG A 448 -18.16 12.46 30.34
CA ARG A 448 -17.94 11.10 30.83
C ARG A 448 -19.30 10.46 31.10
N ARG A 449 -19.57 9.35 30.46
CA ARG A 449 -20.54 8.33 30.92
C ARG A 449 -19.82 7.01 31.05
#